data_c700e5d1941180e7a14870cda0fb8aa7
#
_entry.id   c700e5d1941180e7a14870cda0fb8aa7
#
_cell.length_a   1.000
_cell.length_b   1.000
_cell.length_c   1.000
_cell.angle_alpha   90.00
_cell.angle_beta   90.00
_cell.angle_gamma   90.00
#
_symmetry.space_group_name_H-M   'P 1'
#
loop_
_entity.id
_entity.type
_entity.pdbx_description
1 polymer ?
#
loop_
_entity_poly.entity_id
_entity_poly.type
_entity_poly.pdbx_seq_one_letter_code
_entity_poly.pdbx_strand_id
1 'polypeptide(L)'
;MQARALTHVVLIANGKAMTRKALLMLAAAAALAGCNKESHTIVAGPPDYDDNVTANANIQLPPSIVATKTYRCADNAVVVVNYLSDNKSANVQAEKGGSLVHVTTDDPTKPMTAEGGYSVEGSPNGGTAKIAVPGHPAQSCTA
;
A
#
# COMPACT_ATOMS: atom_id res chain seq x y z
N MET A 1 6.12 -37.64 6.27
CA MET A 1 6.40 -38.40 5.04
C MET A 1 5.07 -38.79 4.41
N GLN A 2 4.59 -38.08 3.42
CA GLN A 2 3.36 -38.44 2.70
C GLN A 2 3.69 -38.48 1.20
N ALA A 3 3.58 -39.71 0.67
CA ALA A 3 3.79 -40.02 -0.73
C ALA A 3 2.61 -39.51 -1.57
N ARG A 4 2.89 -38.65 -2.56
CA ARG A 4 1.93 -38.26 -3.60
C ARG A 4 1.89 -39.35 -4.67
N ALA A 5 0.76 -40.06 -4.75
CA ALA A 5 0.46 -40.97 -5.84
C ALA A 5 0.14 -40.18 -7.11
N LEU A 6 1.03 -40.27 -8.11
CA LEU A 6 0.80 -39.82 -9.47
C LEU A 6 -0.06 -40.87 -10.18
N THR A 7 -1.33 -40.55 -10.38
CA THR A 7 -2.22 -41.36 -11.20
C THR A 7 -1.98 -41.03 -12.67
N HIS A 8 -1.18 -41.86 -13.36
CA HIS A 8 -1.06 -41.84 -14.81
C HIS A 8 -2.35 -42.39 -15.42
N VAL A 9 -3.16 -41.49 -15.98
CA VAL A 9 -4.25 -41.90 -16.87
C VAL A 9 -3.66 -42.16 -18.25
N VAL A 10 -3.49 -43.43 -18.58
CA VAL A 10 -3.14 -43.86 -19.94
C VAL A 10 -4.42 -43.84 -20.79
N LEU A 11 -4.59 -42.82 -21.61
CA LEU A 11 -5.64 -42.76 -22.63
C LEU A 11 -5.17 -43.63 -23.83
N ILE A 12 -5.76 -44.82 -23.96
CA ILE A 12 -5.61 -45.65 -25.16
C ILE A 12 -6.45 -44.98 -26.25
N ALA A 13 -5.76 -44.33 -27.18
CA ALA A 13 -6.37 -43.76 -28.38
C ALA A 13 -6.68 -44.88 -29.36
N ASN A 14 -7.94 -45.35 -29.43
CA ASN A 14 -8.42 -46.13 -30.55
C ASN A 14 -8.55 -45.22 -31.77
N GLY A 15 -7.73 -45.49 -32.75
CA GLY A 15 -7.58 -44.75 -33.99
C GLY A 15 -8.83 -44.78 -34.86
N LYS A 16 -9.59 -43.70 -34.81
CA LYS A 16 -10.39 -43.19 -35.93
C LYS A 16 -10.02 -41.72 -36.12
N ALA A 17 -9.58 -41.41 -37.35
CA ALA A 17 -9.18 -40.05 -37.70
C ALA A 17 -10.30 -39.05 -37.43
N MET A 18 -10.27 -38.46 -36.24
CA MET A 18 -11.09 -37.27 -35.93
C MET A 18 -10.51 -36.11 -36.75
N THR A 19 -11.32 -35.59 -37.65
CA THR A 19 -10.94 -34.45 -38.46
C THR A 19 -10.55 -33.31 -37.54
N ARG A 20 -9.46 -32.58 -37.88
CA ARG A 20 -8.92 -31.46 -37.09
C ARG A 20 -9.98 -30.40 -36.68
N LYS A 21 -11.07 -30.31 -37.44
CA LYS A 21 -12.22 -29.45 -37.17
C LYS A 21 -13.03 -29.89 -35.95
N ALA A 22 -13.15 -31.20 -35.70
CA ALA A 22 -13.88 -31.71 -34.50
C ALA A 22 -13.08 -31.51 -33.22
N LEU A 23 -11.75 -31.60 -33.28
CA LEU A 23 -10.87 -31.32 -32.14
C LEU A 23 -10.88 -29.84 -31.72
N LEU A 24 -10.95 -28.94 -32.70
CA LEU A 24 -11.05 -27.48 -32.44
C LEU A 24 -12.39 -27.09 -31.83
N MET A 25 -13.48 -27.74 -32.19
CA MET A 25 -14.80 -27.49 -31.60
C MET A 25 -14.91 -27.98 -30.15
N LEU A 26 -14.25 -29.11 -29.81
CA LEU A 26 -14.24 -29.63 -28.45
C LEU A 26 -13.41 -28.76 -27.50
N ALA A 27 -12.32 -28.14 -28.00
CA ALA A 27 -11.49 -27.22 -27.20
C ALA A 27 -12.20 -25.90 -26.89
N ALA A 28 -13.07 -25.43 -27.78
CA ALA A 28 -13.84 -24.21 -27.56
C ALA A 28 -14.95 -24.35 -26.52
N ALA A 29 -15.53 -25.55 -26.35
CA ALA A 29 -16.58 -25.82 -25.37
C ALA A 29 -16.06 -25.88 -23.93
N ALA A 30 -14.78 -26.27 -23.72
CA ALA A 30 -14.18 -26.35 -22.39
C ALA A 30 -13.80 -24.98 -21.81
N ALA A 31 -13.67 -23.93 -22.65
CA ALA A 31 -13.27 -22.59 -22.19
C ALA A 31 -14.42 -21.80 -21.56
N LEU A 32 -15.68 -22.20 -21.75
CA LEU A 32 -16.84 -21.50 -21.19
C LEU A 32 -17.29 -22.00 -19.80
N ALA A 33 -16.77 -23.13 -19.31
CA ALA A 33 -17.14 -23.69 -18.03
C ALA A 33 -16.39 -23.05 -16.85
N GLY A 34 -15.48 -22.12 -17.09
CA GLY A 34 -14.63 -21.51 -16.06
C GLY A 34 -15.15 -20.23 -15.40
N CYS A 35 -16.30 -19.71 -15.83
CA CYS A 35 -16.92 -18.57 -15.14
C CYS A 35 -17.82 -19.07 -14.00
N ASN A 36 -17.21 -19.54 -12.92
CA ASN A 36 -17.92 -19.64 -11.66
C ASN A 36 -18.22 -18.21 -11.19
N LYS A 37 -19.38 -17.72 -11.56
CA LYS A 37 -19.96 -16.49 -10.99
C LYS A 37 -20.49 -16.81 -9.59
N GLU A 38 -19.63 -17.13 -8.68
CA GLU A 38 -19.95 -16.85 -7.30
C GLU A 38 -19.85 -15.32 -7.17
N SER A 39 -20.96 -14.67 -7.39
CA SER A 39 -21.09 -13.30 -6.96
C SER A 39 -20.97 -13.35 -5.44
N HIS A 40 -19.80 -13.04 -4.92
CA HIS A 40 -19.67 -12.62 -3.54
C HIS A 40 -20.43 -11.30 -3.42
N THR A 41 -21.76 -11.40 -3.37
CA THR A 41 -22.56 -10.32 -2.84
C THR A 41 -22.15 -10.26 -1.39
N ILE A 42 -21.29 -9.30 -1.06
CA ILE A 42 -21.20 -8.80 0.31
C ILE A 42 -22.60 -8.24 0.55
N VAL A 43 -23.48 -9.07 1.08
CA VAL A 43 -24.70 -8.59 1.71
C VAL A 43 -24.16 -7.84 2.92
N ALA A 44 -23.88 -6.54 2.76
CA ALA A 44 -24.00 -5.65 3.88
C ALA A 44 -25.49 -5.72 4.27
N GLY A 45 -25.84 -6.78 5.03
CA GLY A 45 -27.06 -6.74 5.81
C GLY A 45 -26.99 -5.42 6.54
N PRO A 46 -28.14 -4.76 6.77
CA PRO A 46 -28.13 -3.69 7.73
C PRO A 46 -27.42 -4.28 8.96
N PRO A 47 -26.35 -3.66 9.46
CA PRO A 47 -25.79 -4.11 10.71
C PRO A 47 -27.00 -4.18 11.65
N ASP A 48 -27.20 -5.30 12.33
CA ASP A 48 -28.06 -5.31 13.48
C ASP A 48 -27.54 -4.14 14.32
N TYR A 49 -28.17 -2.98 14.14
CA TYR A 49 -27.95 -1.85 15.01
C TYR A 49 -28.50 -2.33 16.34
N ASP A 50 -27.63 -2.92 17.16
CA ASP A 50 -27.79 -2.79 18.56
C ASP A 50 -27.91 -1.28 18.79
N ASP A 51 -29.11 -0.79 19.03
CA ASP A 51 -29.43 0.60 19.35
C ASP A 51 -28.67 1.11 20.59
N ASN A 52 -27.72 0.32 21.06
CA ASN A 52 -26.85 0.62 22.20
C ASN A 52 -25.38 0.89 21.78
N VAL A 53 -25.09 1.05 20.50
CA VAL A 53 -23.86 1.72 20.09
C VAL A 53 -24.08 3.19 20.34
N THR A 54 -23.94 3.59 21.60
CA THR A 54 -23.65 4.98 21.94
C THR A 54 -22.52 5.35 21.01
N ALA A 55 -22.80 6.20 20.02
CA ALA A 55 -21.79 6.76 19.16
C ALA A 55 -20.77 7.39 20.11
N ASN A 56 -19.69 6.66 20.38
CA ASN A 56 -18.58 7.17 21.14
C ASN A 56 -18.04 8.30 20.27
N ALA A 57 -18.55 9.50 20.51
CA ALA A 57 -18.25 10.73 19.79
C ALA A 57 -16.76 11.14 19.92
N ASN A 58 -15.91 10.22 20.33
CA ASN A 58 -14.50 10.45 20.56
C ASN A 58 -13.59 9.46 19.80
N ILE A 59 -14.05 8.93 18.66
CA ILE A 59 -13.14 8.26 17.73
C ILE A 59 -12.35 9.36 17.03
N GLN A 60 -11.21 9.71 17.60
CA GLN A 60 -10.26 10.59 16.94
C GLN A 60 -9.62 9.83 15.78
N LEU A 61 -10.04 10.17 14.57
CA LEU A 61 -9.44 9.62 13.37
C LEU A 61 -7.95 9.99 13.31
N PRO A 62 -7.07 9.08 12.87
CA PRO A 62 -5.67 9.41 12.67
C PRO A 62 -5.55 10.56 11.66
N PRO A 63 -4.52 11.43 11.81
CA PRO A 63 -4.32 12.55 10.90
C PRO A 63 -4.09 12.06 9.47
N SER A 64 -4.73 12.71 8.50
CA SER A 64 -4.62 12.41 7.08
C SER A 64 -3.42 13.13 6.44
N ILE A 65 -2.90 12.61 5.32
CA ILE A 65 -1.85 13.27 4.54
C ILE A 65 -2.45 14.47 3.82
N VAL A 66 -1.91 15.66 4.08
CA VAL A 66 -2.33 16.93 3.43
C VAL A 66 -1.40 17.35 2.30
N ALA A 67 -0.13 16.94 2.33
CA ALA A 67 0.82 17.19 1.26
C ALA A 67 1.91 16.11 1.23
N THR A 68 2.29 15.72 0.02
CA THR A 68 3.48 14.89 -0.23
C THR A 68 4.49 15.72 -1.00
N LYS A 69 5.71 15.80 -0.49
CA LYS A 69 6.82 16.54 -1.13
C LYS A 69 8.05 15.66 -1.30
N THR A 70 8.67 15.77 -2.46
CA THR A 70 9.95 15.12 -2.74
C THR A 70 11.01 16.18 -2.71
N TYR A 71 11.85 16.15 -1.72
CA TYR A 71 12.94 17.09 -1.51
C TYR A 71 14.25 16.53 -2.08
N ARG A 72 15.02 17.44 -2.71
CA ARG A 72 16.43 17.21 -3.03
C ARG A 72 17.28 18.06 -2.11
N CYS A 73 18.16 17.42 -1.38
CA CYS A 73 19.04 18.04 -0.39
C CYS A 73 20.37 18.49 -1.00
N ALA A 74 21.14 19.28 -0.26
CA ALA A 74 22.40 19.88 -0.74
C ALA A 74 23.46 18.81 -1.11
N ASP A 75 23.42 17.65 -0.50
CA ASP A 75 24.27 16.49 -0.78
C ASP A 75 23.71 15.56 -1.88
N ASN A 76 22.66 15.99 -2.60
CA ASN A 76 21.90 15.22 -3.58
C ASN A 76 21.04 14.07 -3.01
N ALA A 77 20.95 13.90 -1.72
CA ALA A 77 19.98 12.97 -1.14
C ALA A 77 18.54 13.35 -1.54
N VAL A 78 17.71 12.36 -1.80
CA VAL A 78 16.30 12.56 -2.12
C VAL A 78 15.46 12.02 -0.97
N VAL A 79 14.64 12.89 -0.40
CA VAL A 79 13.79 12.58 0.75
C VAL A 79 12.33 12.88 0.42
N VAL A 80 11.44 11.92 0.68
CA VAL A 80 10.00 12.14 0.55
C VAL A 80 9.41 12.43 1.93
N VAL A 81 8.62 13.50 2.03
CA VAL A 81 7.95 13.90 3.26
C VAL A 81 6.45 14.01 3.02
N ASN A 82 5.67 13.24 3.76
CA ASN A 82 4.22 13.30 3.79
C ASN A 82 3.79 14.07 5.04
N TYR A 83 3.39 15.32 4.86
CA TYR A 83 2.88 16.17 5.96
C TYR A 83 1.45 15.75 6.33
N LEU A 84 1.17 15.71 7.63
CA LEU A 84 -0.12 15.31 8.15
C LEU A 84 -0.98 16.51 8.56
N SER A 85 -2.29 16.28 8.67
CA SER A 85 -3.30 17.33 8.90
C SER A 85 -3.25 17.97 10.30
N ASP A 86 -2.53 17.37 11.23
CA ASP A 86 -2.33 17.88 12.58
C ASP A 86 -1.31 19.03 12.67
N ASN A 87 -0.56 19.30 11.57
CA ASN A 87 0.53 20.27 11.50
C ASN A 87 1.67 20.02 12.53
N LYS A 88 1.70 18.86 13.12
CA LYS A 88 2.66 18.45 14.16
C LYS A 88 3.39 17.17 13.82
N SER A 89 2.99 16.50 12.75
CA SER A 89 3.60 15.24 12.34
C SER A 89 3.77 15.12 10.83
N ALA A 90 4.72 14.28 10.44
CA ALA A 90 4.97 13.90 9.06
C ALA A 90 5.53 12.47 9.00
N ASN A 91 5.41 11.85 7.83
CA ASN A 91 6.11 10.60 7.54
C ASN A 91 7.26 10.86 6.58
N VAL A 92 8.45 10.46 6.94
CA VAL A 92 9.70 10.67 6.18
C VAL A 92 10.17 9.37 5.59
N GLN A 93 10.54 9.40 4.31
CA GLN A 93 11.19 8.30 3.61
C GLN A 93 12.52 8.81 3.06
N ALA A 94 13.62 8.34 3.64
CA ALA A 94 14.98 8.81 3.30
C ALA A 94 15.49 8.29 1.96
N GLU A 95 14.97 7.15 1.48
CA GLU A 95 15.37 6.52 0.22
C GLU A 95 14.15 6.02 -0.52
N LYS A 96 14.22 5.99 -1.86
CA LYS A 96 13.12 5.45 -2.66
C LYS A 96 12.88 3.98 -2.34
N GLY A 97 11.71 3.67 -1.80
CA GLY A 97 11.35 2.31 -1.36
C GLY A 97 11.82 1.96 0.06
N GLY A 98 12.46 2.89 0.77
CA GLY A 98 12.81 2.74 2.18
C GLY A 98 11.60 2.79 3.11
N SER A 99 11.81 2.46 4.38
CA SER A 99 10.76 2.52 5.40
C SER A 99 10.29 3.95 5.65
N LEU A 100 9.00 4.12 5.91
CA LEU A 100 8.44 5.37 6.40
C LEU A 100 8.71 5.51 7.89
N VAL A 101 9.26 6.64 8.30
CA VAL A 101 9.51 6.99 9.69
C VAL A 101 8.59 8.14 10.08
N HIS A 102 7.83 7.96 11.14
CA HIS A 102 6.94 8.97 11.67
C HIS A 102 7.71 9.94 12.56
N VAL A 103 7.73 11.21 12.18
CA VAL A 103 8.35 12.31 12.93
C VAL A 103 7.26 13.18 13.55
N THR A 104 7.46 13.64 14.76
CA THR A 104 6.47 14.42 15.51
C THR A 104 7.10 15.60 16.24
N THR A 105 6.28 16.57 16.59
CA THR A 105 6.63 17.67 17.49
C THR A 105 5.43 18.05 18.38
N ASP A 106 5.70 18.48 19.59
CA ASP A 106 4.66 19.06 20.46
C ASP A 106 4.37 20.52 20.09
N ASP A 107 5.33 21.19 19.47
CA ASP A 107 5.28 22.61 19.14
C ASP A 107 5.48 22.80 17.61
N PRO A 108 4.47 23.32 16.87
CA PRO A 108 4.57 23.50 15.42
C PRO A 108 5.69 24.47 14.97
N THR A 109 6.29 25.21 15.89
CA THR A 109 7.42 26.11 15.61
C THR A 109 8.77 25.41 15.70
N LYS A 110 8.78 24.17 16.20
CA LYS A 110 9.98 23.35 16.33
C LYS A 110 10.04 22.27 15.25
N PRO A 111 11.24 21.76 14.95
CA PRO A 111 11.39 20.63 14.05
C PRO A 111 10.60 19.40 14.54
N MET A 112 9.95 18.71 13.63
CA MET A 112 9.42 17.37 13.86
C MET A 112 10.60 16.39 13.92
N THR A 113 10.65 15.53 14.92
CA THR A 113 11.79 14.61 15.14
C THR A 113 11.32 13.18 15.38
N ALA A 114 12.23 12.23 15.13
CA ALA A 114 12.10 10.83 15.53
C ALA A 114 13.46 10.26 15.95
N GLU A 115 13.41 9.10 16.56
CA GLU A 115 14.63 8.34 16.89
C GLU A 115 15.44 8.02 15.62
N GLY A 116 16.74 7.78 15.78
CA GLY A 116 17.62 7.49 14.65
C GLY A 116 18.14 8.72 13.90
N GLY A 117 17.90 9.94 14.42
CA GLY A 117 18.44 11.17 13.83
C GLY A 117 17.60 11.78 12.72
N TYR A 118 16.31 11.44 12.67
CA TYR A 118 15.37 12.09 11.75
C TYR A 118 14.91 13.44 12.29
N SER A 119 14.91 14.45 11.44
CA SER A 119 14.39 15.79 11.75
C SER A 119 13.86 16.46 10.49
N VAL A 120 12.69 17.11 10.59
CA VAL A 120 12.09 17.89 9.52
C VAL A 120 11.64 19.24 10.06
N GLU A 121 12.20 20.31 9.52
CA GLU A 121 11.78 21.67 9.75
C GLU A 121 11.29 22.25 8.41
N GLY A 122 9.97 22.29 8.23
CA GLY A 122 9.34 22.71 6.99
C GLY A 122 7.82 22.68 7.13
N SER A 123 7.14 23.07 6.06
CA SER A 123 5.68 23.13 6.04
C SER A 123 5.10 22.52 4.76
N PRO A 124 3.82 22.07 4.78
CA PRO A 124 3.17 21.49 3.61
C PRO A 124 3.12 22.44 2.40
N ASN A 125 3.15 23.76 2.63
CA ASN A 125 3.10 24.78 1.58
C ASN A 125 4.49 25.32 1.19
N GLY A 126 5.54 25.00 1.97
CA GLY A 126 6.91 25.49 1.72
C GLY A 126 7.59 24.77 0.55
N GLY A 127 8.38 25.47 -0.24
CA GLY A 127 9.24 24.88 -1.28
C GLY A 127 10.60 24.42 -0.75
N THR A 128 10.96 24.78 0.50
CA THR A 128 12.20 24.41 1.15
C THR A 128 11.94 23.84 2.53
N ALA A 129 12.81 22.93 2.97
CA ALA A 129 12.80 22.39 4.32
C ALA A 129 14.22 22.11 4.78
N LYS A 130 14.45 22.13 6.10
CA LYS A 130 15.69 21.65 6.68
C LYS A 130 15.47 20.23 7.17
N ILE A 131 16.21 19.28 6.63
CA ILE A 131 15.97 17.86 6.84
C ILE A 131 17.26 17.18 7.31
N ALA A 132 17.14 16.35 8.34
CA ALA A 132 18.16 15.38 8.74
C ALA A 132 17.60 13.97 8.59
N VAL A 133 18.42 13.04 8.12
CA VAL A 133 18.13 11.61 8.08
C VAL A 133 19.41 10.85 8.47
N PRO A 134 19.32 9.56 8.86
CA PRO A 134 20.50 8.79 9.25
C PRO A 134 21.62 8.87 8.20
N GLY A 135 22.83 9.21 8.65
CA GLY A 135 23.98 9.41 7.77
C GLY A 135 24.09 10.79 7.11
N HIS A 136 23.05 11.61 7.19
CA HIS A 136 23.02 12.97 6.62
C HIS A 136 22.63 14.01 7.68
N PRO A 137 23.53 14.95 8.06
CA PRO A 137 23.20 15.98 9.02
C PRO A 137 22.09 16.89 8.49
N ALA A 138 21.51 17.69 9.39
CA ALA A 138 20.47 18.64 9.03
C ALA A 138 20.96 19.65 7.96
N GLN A 139 20.31 19.64 6.81
CA GLN A 139 20.68 20.44 5.64
C GLN A 139 19.46 21.00 4.93
N SER A 140 19.68 22.04 4.12
CA SER A 140 18.61 22.63 3.30
C SER A 140 18.28 21.72 2.12
N CYS A 141 16.98 21.46 1.94
CA CYS A 141 16.44 20.67 0.86
C CYS A 141 15.34 21.46 0.13
N THR A 142 15.23 21.29 -1.18
CA THR A 142 14.27 22.00 -2.05
C THR A 142 13.34 20.97 -2.72
N ALA A 143 12.02 21.26 -2.74
CA ALA A 143 10.99 20.44 -3.38
C ALA A 143 10.69 20.90 -4.80
#